data_b500903b0480a0c43d7938b59df861f6
#
_entry.id   b500903b0480a0c43d7938b59df861f6
#
_cell.length_a   1.000
_cell.length_b   1.000
_cell.length_c   1.000
_cell.angle_alpha   90.00
_cell.angle_beta   90.00
_cell.angle_gamma   90.00
#
_symmetry.space_group_name_H-M   'P 1'
#
loop_
_entity.id
_entity.type
_entity.pdbx_description
1 polymer ?
#
loop_
_entity_poly.entity_id
_entity_poly.type
_entity_poly.pdbx_seq_one_letter_code
_entity_poly.pdbx_strand_id
1 'polypeptide(L)'
;MTAAEIEALGGYYGATPRPDDFESFWQARMAEADAVPLHYTVTQAQEVPSWDSCEFLDLWFTGMEGARLYAKFLRPRRSEPMPLVLQFHGYPGASRSFAEQASFAGMGMALIAMDCPGQAGYSEDVGGFLGTTVSGHIIAGLDGLPERMYYVRLHQNIRILCRLVRELDGIDTSRVFVNGGSQGGGLGLACAALNPELIDRAAILYPFLSDFKLVWDLGADEIAYEGLRYYARWFDADEHQQDRWFRQLGYIDSKNFAPMVRCPVLFGTGLDDVICPPQTQCAVYNNLHCAKKRYLFPGYGHEEIPEFDDMLLDFFTSKEAVL
;
A
#
# COMPACT_ATOMS: atom_id res chain seq x y z
N MET A 1 13.75 -12.25 14.87
CA MET A 1 12.98 -12.43 16.14
C MET A 1 12.39 -13.83 16.21
N THR A 2 12.02 -14.30 17.42
CA THR A 2 11.27 -15.54 17.63
C THR A 2 9.76 -15.29 17.71
N ALA A 3 8.95 -16.31 17.49
CA ALA A 3 7.50 -16.21 17.66
C ALA A 3 7.10 -15.79 19.09
N ALA A 4 7.83 -16.27 20.12
CA ALA A 4 7.58 -15.89 21.52
C ALA A 4 7.87 -14.41 21.79
N GLU A 5 8.92 -13.83 21.18
CA GLU A 5 9.20 -12.38 21.27
C GLU A 5 8.10 -11.56 20.58
N ILE A 6 7.56 -12.03 19.45
CA ILE A 6 6.40 -11.39 18.79
C ILE A 6 5.16 -11.46 19.67
N GLU A 7 4.90 -12.59 20.31
CA GLU A 7 3.76 -12.73 21.22
C GLU A 7 3.86 -11.79 22.43
N ALA A 8 5.08 -11.61 22.96
CA ALA A 8 5.34 -10.65 24.05
C ALA A 8 5.06 -9.18 23.64
N LEU A 9 5.04 -8.88 22.36
CA LEU A 9 4.66 -7.57 21.80
C LEU A 9 3.14 -7.40 21.59
N GLY A 10 2.31 -8.32 22.08
CA GLY A 10 0.84 -8.25 21.91
C GLY A 10 0.18 -6.98 22.45
N GLY A 11 0.84 -6.26 23.36
CA GLY A 11 0.41 -4.96 23.90
C GLY A 11 1.14 -3.76 23.29
N TYR A 12 1.95 -3.93 22.24
CA TYR A 12 2.68 -2.84 21.60
C TYR A 12 1.87 -2.23 20.44
N TYR A 13 1.51 -0.96 20.56
CA TYR A 13 0.67 -0.24 19.60
C TYR A 13 1.45 0.84 18.81
N GLY A 14 2.77 0.91 18.97
CA GLY A 14 3.67 1.78 18.22
C GLY A 14 4.02 3.08 18.94
N ALA A 15 5.16 3.65 18.52
CA ALA A 15 5.75 4.87 19.08
C ALA A 15 5.49 6.14 18.24
N THR A 16 5.27 6.01 16.92
CA THR A 16 4.94 7.18 16.08
C THR A 16 3.62 7.81 16.56
N PRO A 17 3.57 9.13 16.83
CA PRO A 17 2.36 9.79 17.25
C PRO A 17 1.24 9.67 16.20
N ARG A 18 0.02 9.35 16.63
CA ARG A 18 -1.17 9.52 15.79
C ARG A 18 -1.67 10.96 15.94
N PRO A 19 -1.77 11.74 14.85
CA PRO A 19 -2.35 13.08 14.94
C PRO A 19 -3.78 13.06 15.48
N ASP A 20 -4.15 14.05 16.31
CA ASP A 20 -5.48 14.12 16.91
C ASP A 20 -6.59 14.31 15.86
N ASP A 21 -6.27 14.97 14.76
CA ASP A 21 -7.15 15.23 13.64
C ASP A 21 -7.04 14.22 12.49
N PHE A 22 -6.40 13.07 12.71
CA PHE A 22 -6.11 12.06 11.68
C PHE A 22 -7.32 11.71 10.81
N GLU A 23 -8.48 11.45 11.42
CA GLU A 23 -9.68 11.05 10.69
C GLU A 23 -10.27 12.19 9.87
N SER A 24 -10.37 13.39 10.45
CA SER A 24 -10.87 14.57 9.74
C SER A 24 -9.92 15.02 8.64
N PHE A 25 -8.61 14.90 8.84
CA PHE A 25 -7.59 15.13 7.81
C PHE A 25 -7.82 14.22 6.61
N TRP A 26 -7.94 12.91 6.83
CA TRP A 26 -8.15 11.97 5.73
C TRP A 26 -9.51 12.09 5.08
N GLN A 27 -10.55 12.43 5.84
CA GLN A 27 -11.87 12.74 5.26
C GLN A 27 -11.79 13.91 4.27
N ALA A 28 -11.07 14.98 4.63
CA ALA A 28 -10.85 16.10 3.73
C ALA A 28 -10.04 15.71 2.48
N ARG A 29 -8.96 14.94 2.65
CA ARG A 29 -8.13 14.47 1.52
C ARG A 29 -8.91 13.55 0.57
N MET A 30 -9.76 12.68 1.10
CA MET A 30 -10.62 11.83 0.26
C MET A 30 -11.66 12.66 -0.48
N ALA A 31 -12.25 13.67 0.14
CA ALA A 31 -13.19 14.59 -0.54
C ALA A 31 -12.52 15.35 -1.70
N GLU A 32 -11.26 15.77 -1.55
CA GLU A 32 -10.48 16.36 -2.65
C GLU A 32 -10.27 15.38 -3.81
N ALA A 33 -9.90 14.14 -3.50
CA ALA A 33 -9.76 13.10 -4.51
C ALA A 33 -11.10 12.77 -5.19
N ASP A 34 -12.20 12.78 -4.43
CA ASP A 34 -13.54 12.56 -4.97
C ASP A 34 -14.01 13.68 -5.91
N ALA A 35 -13.49 14.89 -5.77
CA ALA A 35 -13.78 16.01 -6.65
C ALA A 35 -13.02 15.97 -7.99
N VAL A 36 -11.98 15.14 -8.12
CA VAL A 36 -11.23 14.99 -9.37
C VAL A 36 -12.11 14.29 -10.42
N PRO A 37 -12.32 14.87 -11.62
CA PRO A 37 -13.05 14.21 -12.70
C PRO A 37 -12.36 12.91 -13.13
N LEU A 38 -13.12 11.83 -13.31
CA LEU A 38 -12.57 10.57 -13.80
C LEU A 38 -12.30 10.65 -15.31
N HIS A 39 -11.02 10.67 -15.66
CA HIS A 39 -10.56 10.54 -17.05
C HIS A 39 -9.61 9.35 -17.10
N TYR A 40 -9.98 8.34 -17.88
CA TYR A 40 -9.15 7.15 -18.03
C TYR A 40 -9.27 6.55 -19.43
N THR A 41 -8.27 5.75 -19.79
CA THR A 41 -8.28 4.93 -21.01
C THR A 41 -7.81 3.53 -20.68
N VAL A 42 -8.44 2.55 -21.28
CA VAL A 42 -8.04 1.14 -21.24
C VAL A 42 -7.73 0.71 -22.67
N THR A 43 -6.50 0.30 -22.92
CA THR A 43 -6.05 -0.14 -24.24
C THR A 43 -5.33 -1.48 -24.13
N GLN A 44 -5.27 -2.23 -25.24
CA GLN A 44 -4.44 -3.43 -25.31
C GLN A 44 -2.99 -3.07 -25.01
N ALA A 45 -2.34 -3.82 -24.10
CA ALA A 45 -0.93 -3.65 -23.82
C ALA A 45 -0.08 -3.88 -25.09
N GLN A 46 0.82 -2.95 -25.38
CA GLN A 46 1.57 -2.97 -26.65
C GLN A 46 2.64 -4.07 -26.68
N GLU A 47 3.25 -4.34 -25.53
CA GLU A 47 4.40 -5.24 -25.42
C GLU A 47 4.04 -6.70 -25.21
N VAL A 48 2.79 -6.99 -24.87
CA VAL A 48 2.34 -8.33 -24.52
C VAL A 48 1.11 -8.71 -25.35
N PRO A 49 1.18 -9.77 -26.17
CA PRO A 49 0.02 -10.20 -26.94
C PRO A 49 -1.10 -10.68 -26.02
N SER A 50 -2.33 -10.36 -26.36
CA SER A 50 -3.50 -10.97 -25.73
C SER A 50 -3.56 -12.45 -26.02
N TRP A 51 -3.98 -13.22 -25.02
CA TRP A 51 -4.21 -14.65 -25.13
C TRP A 51 -5.73 -14.92 -25.20
N ASP A 52 -6.10 -16.10 -25.66
CA ASP A 52 -7.52 -16.47 -25.76
C ASP A 52 -8.22 -16.47 -24.40
N SER A 53 -7.48 -16.70 -23.30
CA SER A 53 -8.01 -16.80 -21.94
C SER A 53 -7.90 -15.51 -21.12
N CYS A 54 -7.01 -14.59 -21.49
CA CYS A 54 -6.72 -13.41 -20.68
C CYS A 54 -6.38 -12.18 -21.53
N GLU A 55 -6.90 -11.02 -21.16
CA GLU A 55 -6.52 -9.72 -21.70
C GLU A 55 -5.46 -9.07 -20.85
N PHE A 56 -4.42 -8.56 -21.50
CA PHE A 56 -3.38 -7.73 -20.91
C PHE A 56 -3.57 -6.30 -21.42
N LEU A 57 -3.86 -5.38 -20.51
CA LEU A 57 -4.33 -4.04 -20.83
C LEU A 57 -3.48 -2.99 -20.10
N ASP A 58 -3.28 -1.85 -20.76
CA ASP A 58 -2.73 -0.64 -20.16
C ASP A 58 -3.89 0.24 -19.70
N LEU A 59 -3.95 0.53 -18.41
CA LEU A 59 -4.89 1.46 -17.80
C LEU A 59 -4.15 2.76 -17.50
N TRP A 60 -4.58 3.83 -18.14
CA TRP A 60 -4.10 5.18 -17.86
C TRP A 60 -5.22 6.02 -17.26
N PHE A 61 -4.93 6.80 -16.25
CA PHE A 61 -5.92 7.67 -15.62
C PHE A 61 -5.30 8.95 -15.07
N THR A 62 -6.15 9.97 -14.87
CA THR A 62 -5.73 11.26 -14.30
C THR A 62 -5.84 11.21 -12.79
N GLY A 63 -4.72 11.47 -12.13
CA GLY A 63 -4.61 11.58 -10.67
C GLY A 63 -4.75 13.02 -10.17
N MET A 64 -4.32 13.21 -8.92
CA MET A 64 -4.24 14.53 -8.29
C MET A 64 -3.37 15.48 -9.13
N GLU A 65 -3.75 16.76 -9.14
CA GLU A 65 -3.01 17.83 -9.84
C GLU A 65 -2.77 17.56 -11.34
N GLY A 66 -3.56 16.66 -11.93
CA GLY A 66 -3.47 16.29 -13.33
C GLY A 66 -2.37 15.28 -13.68
N ALA A 67 -1.79 14.62 -12.68
CA ALA A 67 -0.78 13.56 -12.89
C ALA A 67 -1.31 12.47 -13.82
N ARG A 68 -0.49 12.04 -14.77
CA ARG A 68 -0.79 10.91 -15.64
C ARG A 68 -0.33 9.61 -14.99
N LEU A 69 -1.27 8.81 -14.56
CA LEU A 69 -1.02 7.59 -13.80
C LEU A 69 -1.26 6.35 -14.64
N TYR A 70 -0.44 5.33 -14.40
CA TYR A 70 -0.45 4.06 -15.09
C TYR A 70 -0.71 2.89 -14.15
N ALA A 71 -1.45 1.92 -14.62
CA ALA A 71 -1.58 0.62 -14.00
C ALA A 71 -1.66 -0.47 -15.07
N LYS A 72 -1.08 -1.63 -14.79
CA LYS A 72 -1.37 -2.85 -15.54
C LYS A 72 -2.74 -3.35 -15.16
N PHE A 73 -3.53 -3.72 -16.17
CA PHE A 73 -4.84 -4.31 -15.96
C PHE A 73 -4.91 -5.65 -16.69
N LEU A 74 -5.07 -6.72 -15.92
CA LEU A 74 -5.26 -8.07 -16.43
C LEU A 74 -6.70 -8.50 -16.14
N ARG A 75 -7.35 -9.15 -17.10
CA ARG A 75 -8.64 -9.78 -16.82
C ARG A 75 -8.85 -11.05 -17.63
N PRO A 76 -9.44 -12.09 -17.02
CA PRO A 76 -9.92 -13.27 -17.76
C PRO A 76 -10.95 -12.88 -18.81
N ARG A 77 -10.95 -13.56 -19.97
CA ARG A 77 -12.02 -13.42 -20.98
C ARG A 77 -13.22 -14.24 -20.54
N ARG A 78 -14.20 -13.58 -19.94
CA ARG A 78 -15.47 -14.18 -19.51
C ARG A 78 -16.60 -13.15 -19.53
N SER A 79 -17.83 -13.64 -19.60
CA SER A 79 -19.04 -12.79 -19.66
C SER A 79 -19.55 -12.37 -18.29
N GLU A 80 -19.34 -13.21 -17.27
CA GLU A 80 -19.81 -12.91 -15.91
C GLU A 80 -18.89 -11.92 -15.21
N PRO A 81 -19.46 -11.05 -14.37
CA PRO A 81 -18.66 -10.17 -13.51
C PRO A 81 -17.66 -10.97 -12.65
N MET A 82 -16.44 -10.44 -12.50
CA MET A 82 -15.34 -11.12 -11.82
C MET A 82 -14.82 -10.32 -10.65
N PRO A 83 -14.30 -11.00 -9.60
CA PRO A 83 -13.56 -10.32 -8.53
C PRO A 83 -12.37 -9.55 -9.08
N LEU A 84 -11.96 -8.51 -8.38
CA LEU A 84 -10.79 -7.70 -8.73
C LEU A 84 -9.80 -7.69 -7.58
N VAL A 85 -8.52 -7.82 -7.89
CA VAL A 85 -7.42 -7.57 -6.97
C VAL A 85 -6.76 -6.24 -7.32
N LEU A 86 -6.67 -5.33 -6.36
CA LEU A 86 -5.79 -4.17 -6.42
C LEU A 86 -4.45 -4.55 -5.80
N GLN A 87 -3.38 -4.42 -6.57
CA GLN A 87 -2.04 -4.75 -6.10
C GLN A 87 -1.13 -3.53 -6.13
N PHE A 88 -0.35 -3.35 -5.05
CA PHE A 88 0.64 -2.30 -4.93
C PHE A 88 2.03 -2.91 -4.75
N HIS A 89 3.02 -2.33 -5.41
CA HIS A 89 4.41 -2.83 -5.43
C HIS A 89 5.24 -2.34 -4.23
N GLY A 90 6.38 -3.00 -4.00
CA GLY A 90 7.39 -2.61 -3.01
C GLY A 90 8.17 -1.35 -3.39
N TYR A 91 8.92 -0.77 -2.45
CA TYR A 91 9.71 0.46 -2.61
C TYR A 91 11.20 0.18 -2.83
N PRO A 92 11.88 0.95 -3.69
CA PRO A 92 11.31 1.64 -4.84
C PRO A 92 11.01 0.64 -5.97
N GLY A 93 9.98 0.88 -6.77
CA GLY A 93 9.67 -0.08 -7.81
C GLY A 93 8.54 0.32 -8.75
N ALA A 94 8.07 -0.67 -9.49
CA ALA A 94 6.92 -0.61 -10.38
C ALA A 94 6.10 -1.90 -10.26
N SER A 95 4.92 -1.93 -10.85
CA SER A 95 4.11 -3.14 -10.97
C SER A 95 4.91 -4.26 -11.64
N ARG A 96 4.76 -5.48 -11.13
CA ARG A 96 5.43 -6.68 -11.68
C ARG A 96 5.07 -6.91 -13.14
N SER A 97 5.78 -7.80 -13.82
CA SER A 97 5.46 -8.17 -15.19
C SER A 97 4.05 -8.77 -15.31
N PHE A 98 3.43 -8.66 -16.47
CA PHE A 98 2.14 -9.30 -16.73
C PHE A 98 2.20 -10.82 -16.50
N ALA A 99 3.33 -11.44 -16.84
CA ALA A 99 3.53 -12.88 -16.67
C ALA A 99 3.49 -13.31 -15.21
N GLU A 100 4.18 -12.61 -14.32
CA GLU A 100 4.17 -12.89 -12.88
C GLU A 100 2.78 -12.71 -12.25
N GLN A 101 1.97 -11.79 -12.80
CA GLN A 101 0.65 -11.48 -12.29
C GLN A 101 -0.47 -12.33 -12.91
N ALA A 102 -0.17 -13.16 -13.90
CA ALA A 102 -1.16 -13.96 -14.62
C ALA A 102 -1.85 -15.03 -13.76
N SER A 103 -1.30 -15.38 -12.59
CA SER A 103 -1.90 -16.32 -11.64
C SER A 103 -3.31 -15.89 -11.20
N PHE A 104 -3.55 -14.61 -10.97
CA PHE A 104 -4.86 -14.07 -10.60
C PHE A 104 -5.90 -14.30 -11.71
N ALA A 105 -5.50 -14.08 -12.96
CA ALA A 105 -6.38 -14.37 -14.10
C ALA A 105 -6.68 -15.86 -14.22
N GLY A 106 -5.70 -16.72 -13.96
CA GLY A 106 -5.86 -18.18 -13.88
C GLY A 106 -6.87 -18.62 -12.81
N MET A 107 -7.01 -17.84 -11.73
CA MET A 107 -8.01 -18.05 -10.67
C MET A 107 -9.35 -17.37 -10.94
N GLY A 108 -9.54 -16.78 -12.12
CA GLY A 108 -10.79 -16.13 -12.52
C GLY A 108 -10.99 -14.73 -11.93
N MET A 109 -9.93 -14.09 -11.46
CA MET A 109 -9.93 -12.73 -10.92
C MET A 109 -9.28 -11.75 -11.89
N ALA A 110 -9.80 -10.55 -12.00
CA ALA A 110 -9.08 -9.44 -12.61
C ALA A 110 -8.00 -8.91 -11.64
N LEU A 111 -6.99 -8.25 -12.18
CA LEU A 111 -5.95 -7.59 -11.39
C LEU A 111 -5.68 -6.19 -11.96
N ILE A 112 -5.60 -5.20 -11.09
CA ILE A 112 -5.04 -3.89 -11.40
C ILE A 112 -3.82 -3.66 -10.51
N ALA A 113 -2.65 -3.47 -11.14
CA ALA A 113 -1.39 -3.21 -10.47
C ALA A 113 -0.89 -1.81 -10.85
N MET A 114 -1.04 -0.85 -9.94
CA MET A 114 -0.69 0.55 -10.15
C MET A 114 0.80 0.78 -9.93
N ASP A 115 1.43 1.56 -10.83
CA ASP A 115 2.76 2.12 -10.61
C ASP A 115 2.66 3.34 -9.69
N CYS A 116 3.45 3.38 -8.62
CA CYS A 116 3.53 4.55 -7.74
C CYS A 116 4.25 5.70 -8.47
N PRO A 117 3.69 6.93 -8.44
CA PRO A 117 4.27 8.09 -9.13
C PRO A 117 5.74 8.33 -8.80
N GLY A 118 6.57 8.58 -9.81
CA GLY A 118 7.95 9.03 -9.64
C GLY A 118 8.93 8.04 -9.02
N GLN A 119 8.52 6.78 -8.78
CA GLN A 119 9.44 5.74 -8.27
C GLN A 119 10.13 4.99 -9.41
N ALA A 120 9.36 4.19 -10.11
CA ALA A 120 9.72 3.54 -11.36
C ALA A 120 8.44 3.29 -12.17
N GLY A 121 8.54 2.69 -13.35
CA GLY A 121 7.37 2.48 -14.21
C GLY A 121 6.94 3.77 -14.93
N TYR A 122 5.63 3.92 -15.17
CA TYR A 122 5.12 4.93 -16.11
C TYR A 122 4.27 6.03 -15.45
N SER A 123 3.99 5.96 -14.16
CA SER A 123 3.22 7.00 -13.45
C SER A 123 4.06 8.25 -13.20
N GLU A 124 3.51 9.41 -13.55
CA GLU A 124 4.17 10.71 -13.36
C GLU A 124 4.00 11.24 -11.94
N ASP A 125 5.07 11.74 -11.33
CA ASP A 125 4.98 12.58 -10.13
C ASP A 125 4.95 14.06 -10.55
N VAL A 126 3.92 14.77 -10.12
CA VAL A 126 3.76 16.22 -10.33
C VAL A 126 4.35 17.05 -9.20
N GLY A 127 5.06 16.42 -8.27
CA GLY A 127 5.70 16.93 -7.05
C GLY A 127 6.22 18.35 -7.09
N GLY A 128 7.31 18.75 -6.78
CA GLY A 128 7.85 20.10 -6.51
C GLY A 128 8.50 20.08 -5.12
N PHE A 129 9.05 18.91 -4.77
CA PHE A 129 9.68 18.66 -3.48
C PHE A 129 11.12 19.16 -3.44
N LEU A 130 11.58 19.58 -2.28
CA LEU A 130 12.98 19.79 -1.98
C LEU A 130 13.66 18.45 -1.66
N GLY A 131 14.95 18.37 -1.92
CA GLY A 131 15.76 17.18 -1.62
C GLY A 131 15.92 16.24 -2.80
N THR A 132 16.06 14.93 -2.49
CA THR A 132 16.25 13.90 -3.52
C THR A 132 14.96 13.59 -4.26
N THR A 133 15.11 13.25 -5.55
CA THR A 133 14.00 12.80 -6.42
C THR A 133 14.16 11.35 -6.88
N VAL A 134 15.19 10.64 -6.39
CA VAL A 134 15.48 9.23 -6.74
C VAL A 134 15.02 8.28 -5.65
N SER A 135 15.20 8.68 -4.39
CA SER A 135 14.80 7.90 -3.22
C SER A 135 14.33 8.84 -2.11
N GLY A 136 13.93 8.29 -0.95
CA GLY A 136 13.52 9.11 0.19
C GLY A 136 12.12 9.70 0.08
N HIS A 137 11.21 9.07 -0.67
CA HIS A 137 9.83 9.56 -0.85
C HIS A 137 9.07 9.74 0.48
N ILE A 138 9.48 9.06 1.56
CA ILE A 138 8.88 9.25 2.90
C ILE A 138 9.06 10.65 3.46
N ILE A 139 10.12 11.36 3.04
CA ILE A 139 10.39 12.73 3.48
C ILE A 139 9.96 13.78 2.46
N ALA A 140 9.51 13.37 1.28
CA ALA A 140 9.08 14.31 0.25
C ALA A 140 7.84 15.09 0.72
N GLY A 141 8.00 16.40 0.90
CA GLY A 141 6.99 17.31 1.44
C GLY A 141 6.95 17.41 2.98
N LEU A 142 7.87 16.73 3.69
CA LEU A 142 7.93 16.76 5.15
C LEU A 142 8.32 18.14 5.73
N ASP A 143 8.96 18.98 4.94
CA ASP A 143 9.32 20.36 5.27
C ASP A 143 8.13 21.34 5.24
N GLY A 144 7.01 20.92 4.65
CA GLY A 144 5.81 21.73 4.46
C GLY A 144 4.64 21.35 5.38
N LEU A 145 3.44 21.51 4.85
CA LEU A 145 2.20 21.04 5.48
C LEU A 145 1.98 19.55 5.17
N PRO A 146 1.32 18.79 6.06
CA PRO A 146 1.07 17.36 5.85
C PRO A 146 0.40 17.03 4.51
N GLU A 147 -0.49 17.88 4.02
CA GLU A 147 -1.21 17.73 2.74
C GLU A 147 -0.28 17.66 1.54
N ARG A 148 0.93 18.21 1.65
CA ARG A 148 1.92 18.24 0.57
C ARG A 148 2.81 17.01 0.52
N MET A 149 2.71 16.12 1.50
CA MET A 149 3.54 14.91 1.53
C MET A 149 3.22 14.00 0.34
N TYR A 150 4.25 13.40 -0.23
CA TYR A 150 4.15 12.47 -1.35
C TYR A 150 3.13 11.34 -1.09
N TYR A 151 3.23 10.67 0.06
CA TYR A 151 2.32 9.55 0.37
C TYR A 151 0.88 10.00 0.62
N VAL A 152 0.64 11.23 1.06
CA VAL A 152 -0.74 11.77 1.15
C VAL A 152 -1.34 11.85 -0.24
N ARG A 153 -0.62 12.43 -1.21
CA ARG A 153 -1.07 12.50 -2.60
C ARG A 153 -1.19 11.12 -3.24
N LEU A 154 -0.28 10.18 -2.92
CA LEU A 154 -0.38 8.82 -3.41
C LEU A 154 -1.66 8.12 -2.92
N HIS A 155 -2.04 8.27 -1.65
CA HIS A 155 -3.30 7.73 -1.14
C HIS A 155 -4.53 8.38 -1.80
N GLN A 156 -4.47 9.67 -2.12
CA GLN A 156 -5.52 10.34 -2.90
C GLN A 156 -5.61 9.76 -4.33
N ASN A 157 -4.49 9.46 -4.97
CA ASN A 157 -4.45 8.80 -6.28
C ASN A 157 -5.03 7.38 -6.21
N ILE A 158 -4.77 6.64 -5.13
CA ILE A 158 -5.39 5.33 -4.88
C ILE A 158 -6.92 5.47 -4.70
N ARG A 159 -7.41 6.53 -4.05
CA ARG A 159 -8.86 6.82 -3.98
C ARG A 159 -9.46 7.04 -5.35
N ILE A 160 -8.79 7.78 -6.23
CA ILE A 160 -9.25 7.99 -7.62
C ILE A 160 -9.32 6.65 -8.37
N LEU A 161 -8.29 5.78 -8.22
CA LEU A 161 -8.31 4.43 -8.78
C LEU A 161 -9.50 3.60 -8.24
N CYS A 162 -9.77 3.65 -6.94
CA CYS A 162 -10.91 2.94 -6.33
C CYS A 162 -12.27 3.42 -6.87
N ARG A 163 -12.40 4.71 -7.17
CA ARG A 163 -13.59 5.25 -7.85
C ARG A 163 -13.70 4.74 -9.28
N LEU A 164 -12.58 4.74 -10.00
CA LEU A 164 -12.52 4.25 -11.38
C LEU A 164 -12.90 2.78 -11.48
N VAL A 165 -12.53 1.94 -10.53
CA VAL A 165 -12.91 0.51 -10.48
C VAL A 165 -14.43 0.32 -10.60
N ARG A 166 -15.24 1.23 -10.07
CA ARG A 166 -16.70 1.18 -10.13
C ARG A 166 -17.27 1.46 -11.51
N GLU A 167 -16.47 2.06 -12.41
CA GLU A 167 -16.83 2.37 -13.80
C GLU A 167 -16.34 1.30 -14.78
N LEU A 168 -15.55 0.32 -14.33
CA LEU A 168 -15.02 -0.72 -15.20
C LEU A 168 -16.04 -1.83 -15.45
N ASP A 169 -16.31 -2.09 -16.73
CA ASP A 169 -17.19 -3.18 -17.13
C ASP A 169 -16.64 -4.55 -16.72
N GLY A 170 -17.54 -5.44 -16.30
CA GLY A 170 -17.22 -6.84 -15.98
C GLY A 170 -16.54 -7.05 -14.62
N ILE A 171 -16.45 -6.02 -13.77
CA ILE A 171 -15.93 -6.14 -12.41
C ILE A 171 -17.09 -6.31 -11.42
N ASP A 172 -16.97 -7.29 -10.53
CA ASP A 172 -17.85 -7.46 -9.38
C ASP A 172 -17.36 -6.60 -8.22
N THR A 173 -17.91 -5.41 -8.07
CA THR A 173 -17.50 -4.43 -7.06
C THR A 173 -17.84 -4.83 -5.63
N SER A 174 -18.56 -5.95 -5.42
CA SER A 174 -18.74 -6.54 -4.09
C SER A 174 -17.60 -7.46 -3.67
N ARG A 175 -16.68 -7.78 -4.58
CA ARG A 175 -15.53 -8.64 -4.35
C ARG A 175 -14.27 -7.97 -4.89
N VAL A 176 -13.89 -6.85 -4.27
CA VAL A 176 -12.63 -6.16 -4.55
C VAL A 176 -11.67 -6.42 -3.40
N PHE A 177 -10.53 -6.99 -3.73
CA PHE A 177 -9.50 -7.38 -2.78
C PHE A 177 -8.28 -6.48 -2.95
N VAL A 178 -7.48 -6.36 -1.90
CA VAL A 178 -6.21 -5.64 -1.99
C VAL A 178 -5.08 -6.51 -1.45
N ASN A 179 -3.92 -6.50 -2.13
CA ASN A 179 -2.72 -7.12 -1.61
C ASN A 179 -1.47 -6.31 -1.89
N GLY A 180 -0.45 -6.57 -1.08
CA GLY A 180 0.88 -6.04 -1.29
C GLY A 180 1.83 -6.40 -0.17
N GLY A 181 3.11 -6.40 -0.50
CA GLY A 181 4.22 -6.55 0.44
C GLY A 181 4.99 -5.24 0.59
N SER A 182 5.63 -5.03 1.73
CA SER A 182 6.45 -3.84 1.98
C SER A 182 5.66 -2.54 1.79
N GLN A 183 6.10 -1.64 0.93
CA GLN A 183 5.33 -0.44 0.55
C GLN A 183 3.91 -0.82 0.09
N GLY A 184 3.80 -1.86 -0.73
CA GLY A 184 2.51 -2.36 -1.19
C GLY A 184 1.60 -2.78 -0.04
N GLY A 185 2.18 -3.35 1.02
CA GLY A 185 1.45 -3.70 2.25
C GLY A 185 0.92 -2.48 3.00
N GLY A 186 1.74 -1.44 3.16
CA GLY A 186 1.32 -0.17 3.76
C GLY A 186 0.24 0.53 2.93
N LEU A 187 0.42 0.60 1.61
CA LEU A 187 -0.56 1.18 0.68
C LEU A 187 -1.87 0.38 0.65
N GLY A 188 -1.77 -0.96 0.65
CA GLY A 188 -2.94 -1.84 0.68
C GLY A 188 -3.76 -1.67 1.95
N LEU A 189 -3.10 -1.55 3.09
CA LEU A 189 -3.76 -1.29 4.37
C LEU A 189 -4.48 0.06 4.37
N ALA A 190 -3.78 1.12 3.93
CA ALA A 190 -4.38 2.46 3.82
C ALA A 190 -5.53 2.48 2.79
N CYS A 191 -5.39 1.75 1.66
CA CYS A 191 -6.45 1.57 0.68
C CYS A 191 -7.71 0.97 1.33
N ALA A 192 -7.57 -0.12 2.10
CA ALA A 192 -8.68 -0.75 2.81
C ALA A 192 -9.31 0.17 3.87
N ALA A 193 -8.49 0.95 4.58
CA ALA A 193 -8.94 1.90 5.59
C ALA A 193 -9.74 3.08 5.00
N LEU A 194 -9.28 3.61 3.87
CA LEU A 194 -9.83 4.81 3.23
C LEU A 194 -10.95 4.50 2.21
N ASN A 195 -11.14 3.22 1.86
CA ASN A 195 -12.20 2.77 0.92
C ASN A 195 -12.98 1.56 1.50
N PRO A 196 -13.48 1.67 2.75
CA PRO A 196 -14.09 0.52 3.45
C PRO A 196 -15.39 0.03 2.79
N GLU A 197 -15.97 0.83 1.91
CA GLU A 197 -17.18 0.49 1.14
C GLU A 197 -16.88 -0.29 -0.15
N LEU A 198 -15.61 -0.43 -0.52
CA LEU A 198 -15.19 -1.13 -1.73
C LEU A 198 -14.38 -2.38 -1.42
N ILE A 199 -13.47 -2.30 -0.43
CA ILE A 199 -12.52 -3.39 -0.18
C ILE A 199 -13.16 -4.45 0.70
N ASP A 200 -13.30 -5.66 0.15
CA ASP A 200 -13.88 -6.82 0.82
C ASP A 200 -12.86 -7.61 1.64
N ARG A 201 -11.61 -7.72 1.19
CA ARG A 201 -10.51 -8.42 1.90
C ARG A 201 -9.16 -7.77 1.62
N ALA A 202 -8.25 -7.88 2.59
CA ALA A 202 -6.88 -7.38 2.45
C ALA A 202 -5.86 -8.45 2.85
N ALA A 203 -4.87 -8.71 1.98
CA ALA A 203 -3.72 -9.57 2.28
C ALA A 203 -2.46 -8.69 2.35
N ILE A 204 -1.87 -8.59 3.53
CA ILE A 204 -0.81 -7.63 3.87
C ILE A 204 0.43 -8.38 4.33
N LEU A 205 1.54 -8.20 3.64
CA LEU A 205 2.81 -8.83 3.96
C LEU A 205 3.84 -7.77 4.40
N TYR A 206 4.45 -7.96 5.57
CA TYR A 206 5.50 -7.10 6.16
C TYR A 206 5.40 -5.60 5.79
N PRO A 207 4.31 -4.89 6.17
CA PRO A 207 4.04 -3.55 5.66
C PRO A 207 5.13 -2.54 6.02
N PHE A 208 5.65 -1.81 5.01
CA PHE A 208 6.43 -0.60 5.15
C PHE A 208 5.51 0.59 5.48
N LEU A 209 6.07 1.76 5.77
CA LEU A 209 5.37 2.93 6.31
C LEU A 209 4.79 2.63 7.71
N SER A 210 5.54 1.91 8.53
CA SER A 210 5.05 1.44 9.82
C SER A 210 5.97 1.89 10.94
N ASP A 211 5.40 2.59 11.91
CA ASP A 211 6.05 3.02 13.15
C ASP A 211 7.42 3.69 12.96
N PHE A 212 7.43 4.78 12.22
CA PHE A 212 8.64 5.54 11.87
C PHE A 212 9.50 5.91 13.08
N LYS A 213 8.88 6.22 14.24
CA LYS A 213 9.61 6.55 15.46
C LYS A 213 10.37 5.35 16.00
N LEU A 214 9.76 4.16 16.00
CA LEU A 214 10.45 2.94 16.40
C LEU A 214 11.59 2.59 15.44
N VAL A 215 11.39 2.73 14.13
CA VAL A 215 12.47 2.54 13.13
C VAL A 215 13.66 3.44 13.45
N TRP A 216 13.41 4.71 13.74
CA TRP A 216 14.43 5.66 14.15
C TRP A 216 15.16 5.23 15.42
N ASP A 217 14.40 4.84 16.46
CA ASP A 217 14.95 4.45 17.75
C ASP A 217 15.78 3.15 17.68
N LEU A 218 15.41 2.24 16.79
CA LEU A 218 16.14 1.00 16.52
C LEU A 218 17.40 1.21 15.65
N GLY A 219 17.54 2.38 15.00
CA GLY A 219 18.57 2.60 13.99
C GLY A 219 18.38 1.73 12.73
N ALA A 220 17.15 1.31 12.46
CA ALA A 220 16.78 0.47 11.32
C ALA A 220 16.39 1.31 10.10
N ASP A 221 17.14 2.38 9.85
CA ASP A 221 16.88 3.38 8.81
C ASP A 221 17.65 3.08 7.50
N GLU A 222 17.64 1.83 7.07
CA GLU A 222 18.24 1.40 5.81
C GLU A 222 17.23 1.43 4.67
N ILE A 223 17.71 1.52 3.44
CA ILE A 223 16.97 1.42 2.17
C ILE A 223 15.69 2.27 2.18
N ALA A 224 14.57 1.69 2.57
CA ALA A 224 13.25 2.32 2.50
C ALA A 224 13.09 3.48 3.49
N TYR A 225 13.75 3.42 4.64
CA TYR A 225 13.68 4.43 5.69
C TYR A 225 14.89 5.40 5.71
N GLU A 226 15.87 5.26 4.83
CA GLU A 226 17.08 6.11 4.79
C GLU A 226 16.78 7.61 4.75
N GLY A 227 15.63 7.99 4.19
CA GLY A 227 15.14 9.37 4.16
C GLY A 227 15.06 10.03 5.54
N LEU A 228 14.79 9.27 6.62
CA LEU A 228 14.72 9.81 7.98
C LEU A 228 16.06 10.42 8.41
N ARG A 229 17.17 9.67 8.24
CA ARG A 229 18.53 10.17 8.57
C ARG A 229 18.95 11.29 7.64
N TYR A 230 18.57 11.21 6.36
CA TYR A 230 18.83 12.28 5.42
C TYR A 230 18.14 13.58 5.86
N TYR A 231 16.85 13.50 6.24
CA TYR A 231 16.08 14.65 6.71
C TYR A 231 16.69 15.26 7.97
N ALA A 232 16.95 14.45 8.99
CA ALA A 232 17.58 14.91 10.22
C ALA A 232 18.90 15.61 9.94
N ARG A 233 19.77 15.00 9.12
CA ARG A 233 21.10 15.57 8.85
C ARG A 233 21.07 16.93 8.14
N TRP A 234 20.16 17.10 7.19
CA TRP A 234 20.18 18.26 6.30
C TRP A 234 19.14 19.32 6.62
N PHE A 235 18.08 18.97 7.32
CA PHE A 235 16.96 19.87 7.60
C PHE A 235 16.66 20.05 9.10
N ASP A 236 17.23 19.23 9.97
CA ASP A 236 17.03 19.28 11.43
C ASP A 236 18.28 18.78 12.18
N ALA A 237 19.47 19.30 11.83
CA ALA A 237 20.76 18.81 12.32
C ALA A 237 20.96 18.91 13.83
N ASP A 238 20.22 19.78 14.51
CA ASP A 238 20.18 19.95 15.96
C ASP A 238 19.03 19.21 16.64
N GLU A 239 18.28 18.44 15.86
CA GLU A 239 17.16 17.57 16.28
C GLU A 239 16.05 18.28 17.09
N HIS A 240 15.88 19.58 16.89
CA HIS A 240 14.87 20.37 17.62
C HIS A 240 13.45 20.22 17.08
N GLN A 241 13.26 19.64 15.89
CA GLN A 241 11.97 19.50 15.25
C GLN A 241 11.49 18.04 15.18
N GLN A 242 12.15 17.09 15.86
CA GLN A 242 11.79 15.67 15.80
C GLN A 242 10.31 15.42 16.11
N ASP A 243 9.77 16.00 17.16
CA ASP A 243 8.36 15.84 17.52
C ASP A 243 7.40 16.33 16.41
N ARG A 244 7.79 17.38 15.69
CA ARG A 244 7.01 17.93 14.57
C ARG A 244 6.99 16.95 13.41
N TRP A 245 8.15 16.52 12.93
CA TRP A 245 8.18 15.70 11.72
C TRP A 245 7.72 14.25 11.98
N PHE A 246 7.92 13.67 13.18
CA PHE A 246 7.26 12.41 13.53
C PHE A 246 5.74 12.53 13.62
N ARG A 247 5.22 13.66 14.08
CA ARG A 247 3.77 13.93 14.04
C ARG A 247 3.26 14.01 12.60
N GLN A 248 4.01 14.65 11.69
CA GLN A 248 3.66 14.69 10.27
C GLN A 248 3.71 13.29 9.63
N LEU A 249 4.75 12.51 9.90
CA LEU A 249 4.83 11.11 9.46
C LEU A 249 3.67 10.27 10.00
N GLY A 250 3.12 10.63 11.13
CA GLY A 250 1.94 10.00 11.70
C GLY A 250 0.72 10.00 10.75
N TYR A 251 0.58 10.97 9.84
CA TYR A 251 -0.50 10.97 8.86
C TYR A 251 -0.38 9.86 7.81
N ILE A 252 0.82 9.35 7.57
CA ILE A 252 1.08 8.30 6.58
C ILE A 252 1.50 6.98 7.21
N ASP A 253 1.54 6.89 8.54
CA ASP A 253 1.93 5.68 9.26
C ASP A 253 0.82 4.62 9.18
N SER A 254 1.17 3.42 8.68
CA SER A 254 0.24 2.31 8.48
C SER A 254 -0.49 1.90 9.75
N LYS A 255 0.15 1.97 10.92
CA LYS A 255 -0.50 1.63 12.20
C LYS A 255 -1.65 2.58 12.56
N ASN A 256 -1.62 3.82 12.05
CA ASN A 256 -2.65 4.82 12.30
C ASN A 256 -3.88 4.64 11.39
N PHE A 257 -3.74 3.95 10.24
CA PHE A 257 -4.84 3.51 9.39
C PHE A 257 -5.50 2.21 9.91
N ALA A 258 -4.74 1.36 10.57
CA ALA A 258 -5.18 0.04 10.99
C ALA A 258 -6.52 0.02 11.76
N PRO A 259 -6.82 0.97 12.69
CA PRO A 259 -8.11 1.01 13.39
C PRO A 259 -9.31 1.29 12.47
N MET A 260 -9.09 1.86 11.28
CA MET A 260 -10.13 2.20 10.32
C MET A 260 -10.47 1.06 9.36
N VAL A 261 -9.64 0.02 9.29
CA VAL A 261 -9.86 -1.14 8.42
C VAL A 261 -11.06 -1.95 8.92
N ARG A 262 -11.99 -2.25 8.02
CA ARG A 262 -13.24 -2.98 8.35
C ARG A 262 -13.30 -4.38 7.77
N CYS A 263 -12.63 -4.61 6.64
CA CYS A 263 -12.60 -5.92 6.00
C CYS A 263 -11.69 -6.91 6.73
N PRO A 264 -11.87 -8.23 6.54
CA PRO A 264 -10.94 -9.25 7.03
C PRO A 264 -9.53 -9.05 6.48
N VAL A 265 -8.51 -9.27 7.34
CA VAL A 265 -7.09 -9.10 7.01
C VAL A 265 -6.31 -10.39 7.22
N LEU A 266 -5.70 -10.88 6.14
CA LEU A 266 -4.61 -11.86 6.18
C LEU A 266 -3.29 -11.10 6.34
N PHE A 267 -2.48 -11.42 7.35
CA PHE A 267 -1.26 -10.68 7.67
C PHE A 267 -0.05 -11.61 7.75
N GLY A 268 1.03 -11.29 7.01
CA GLY A 268 2.28 -12.04 7.04
C GLY A 268 3.42 -11.23 7.67
N THR A 269 4.26 -11.92 8.47
CA THR A 269 5.43 -11.33 9.12
C THR A 269 6.64 -12.25 8.94
N GLY A 270 7.69 -11.78 8.24
CA GLY A 270 9.01 -12.42 8.25
C GLY A 270 9.74 -12.10 9.56
N LEU A 271 10.19 -13.13 10.29
CA LEU A 271 10.76 -12.91 11.63
C LEU A 271 12.18 -12.34 11.59
N ASP A 272 12.89 -12.48 10.47
CA ASP A 272 14.25 -12.00 10.28
C ASP A 272 14.31 -10.72 9.40
N ASP A 273 13.16 -10.04 9.24
CA ASP A 273 13.05 -8.82 8.45
C ASP A 273 13.79 -7.65 9.14
N VAL A 274 14.86 -7.17 8.49
CA VAL A 274 15.67 -6.04 8.94
C VAL A 274 15.29 -4.70 8.27
N ILE A 275 14.50 -4.76 7.20
CA ILE A 275 14.03 -3.57 6.46
C ILE A 275 12.75 -3.03 7.09
N CYS A 276 11.77 -3.90 7.31
CA CYS A 276 10.54 -3.60 8.05
C CYS A 276 10.53 -4.40 9.36
N PRO A 277 11.20 -3.93 10.42
CA PRO A 277 11.38 -4.73 11.63
C PRO A 277 10.07 -5.33 12.14
N PRO A 278 10.03 -6.61 12.55
CA PRO A 278 8.80 -7.28 13.00
C PRO A 278 8.06 -6.53 14.10
N GLN A 279 8.77 -5.75 14.93
CA GLN A 279 8.19 -4.91 15.98
C GLN A 279 7.26 -3.83 15.37
N THR A 280 7.66 -3.21 14.25
CA THR A 280 6.83 -2.20 13.57
C THR A 280 5.59 -2.83 12.97
N GLN A 281 5.72 -4.05 12.45
CA GLN A 281 4.61 -4.86 11.93
C GLN A 281 3.65 -5.27 13.05
N CYS A 282 4.15 -5.54 14.27
CA CYS A 282 3.32 -5.79 15.46
C CYS A 282 2.45 -4.58 15.77
N ALA A 283 3.00 -3.36 15.72
CA ALA A 283 2.23 -2.15 15.95
C ALA A 283 1.06 -2.05 14.96
N VAL A 284 1.27 -2.36 13.68
CA VAL A 284 0.19 -2.37 12.68
C VAL A 284 -0.86 -3.44 13.02
N TYR A 285 -0.42 -4.68 13.22
CA TYR A 285 -1.33 -5.81 13.47
C TYR A 285 -2.16 -5.61 14.74
N ASN A 286 -1.55 -5.12 15.82
CA ASN A 286 -2.25 -4.93 17.09
C ASN A 286 -3.33 -3.84 17.01
N ASN A 287 -3.13 -2.81 16.17
CA ASN A 287 -4.11 -1.75 15.94
C ASN A 287 -5.26 -2.15 14.99
N LEU A 288 -5.22 -3.31 14.32
CA LEU A 288 -6.36 -3.80 13.55
C LEU A 288 -7.49 -4.23 14.50
N HIS A 289 -8.71 -3.76 14.29
CA HIS A 289 -9.90 -4.11 15.08
C HIS A 289 -10.87 -5.04 14.31
N CYS A 290 -10.62 -5.29 13.03
CA CYS A 290 -11.39 -6.20 12.20
C CYS A 290 -11.03 -7.69 12.44
N ALA A 291 -11.73 -8.61 11.78
CA ALA A 291 -11.32 -10.01 11.69
C ALA A 291 -9.92 -10.08 11.07
N LYS A 292 -8.98 -10.74 11.72
CA LYS A 292 -7.59 -10.78 11.29
C LYS A 292 -6.90 -12.08 11.68
N LYS A 293 -5.96 -12.53 10.85
CA LYS A 293 -5.06 -13.65 11.16
C LYS A 293 -3.65 -13.31 10.71
N ARG A 294 -2.68 -13.56 11.60
CA ARG A 294 -1.26 -13.37 11.31
C ARG A 294 -0.55 -14.72 11.18
N TYR A 295 0.24 -14.82 10.14
CA TYR A 295 1.21 -15.90 9.97
C TYR A 295 2.62 -15.37 10.19
N LEU A 296 3.41 -16.12 10.94
CA LEU A 296 4.80 -15.81 11.26
C LEU A 296 5.69 -16.76 10.46
N PHE A 297 6.67 -16.22 9.78
CA PHE A 297 7.58 -16.96 8.91
C PHE A 297 9.02 -16.91 9.46
N PRO A 298 9.42 -17.92 10.29
CA PRO A 298 10.80 -18.01 10.77
C PRO A 298 11.76 -18.26 9.63
N GLY A 299 12.93 -17.59 9.66
CA GLY A 299 13.96 -17.72 8.64
C GLY A 299 13.73 -16.89 7.38
N TYR A 300 12.58 -16.18 7.28
CA TYR A 300 12.34 -15.20 6.22
C TYR A 300 12.62 -13.79 6.71
N GLY A 301 13.37 -13.05 5.88
CA GLY A 301 13.62 -11.62 6.02
C GLY A 301 12.63 -10.77 5.21
N HIS A 302 13.15 -9.76 4.51
CA HIS A 302 12.38 -8.90 3.63
C HIS A 302 12.41 -9.42 2.18
N GLU A 303 11.77 -10.53 1.95
CA GLU A 303 11.82 -11.27 0.69
C GLU A 303 10.47 -11.88 0.34
N GLU A 304 10.34 -12.47 -0.85
CA GLU A 304 9.12 -13.18 -1.24
C GLU A 304 8.93 -14.43 -0.36
N ILE A 305 7.69 -14.63 0.06
CA ILE A 305 7.29 -15.78 0.89
C ILE A 305 6.24 -16.58 0.12
N PRO A 306 6.66 -17.64 -0.62
CA PRO A 306 5.76 -18.39 -1.49
C PRO A 306 4.53 -18.96 -0.77
N GLU A 307 4.70 -19.39 0.48
CA GLU A 307 3.58 -19.90 1.30
C GLU A 307 2.52 -18.82 1.55
N PHE A 308 2.93 -17.54 1.66
CA PHE A 308 1.97 -16.45 1.82
C PHE A 308 1.17 -16.21 0.53
N ASP A 309 1.80 -16.38 -0.62
CA ASP A 309 1.12 -16.23 -1.92
C ASP A 309 0.05 -17.32 -2.12
N ASP A 310 0.32 -18.55 -1.69
CA ASP A 310 -0.67 -19.62 -1.71
C ASP A 310 -1.82 -19.37 -0.73
N MET A 311 -1.51 -18.89 0.49
CA MET A 311 -2.49 -18.52 1.50
C MET A 311 -3.39 -17.37 1.03
N LEU A 312 -2.82 -16.40 0.35
CA LEU A 312 -3.57 -15.25 -0.21
C LEU A 312 -4.55 -15.70 -1.29
N LEU A 313 -4.17 -16.65 -2.16
CA LEU A 313 -5.06 -17.19 -3.19
C LEU A 313 -6.24 -17.94 -2.55
N ASP A 314 -5.99 -18.77 -1.55
CA ASP A 314 -7.05 -19.45 -0.78
C ASP A 314 -7.97 -18.43 -0.10
N PHE A 315 -7.40 -17.42 0.56
CA PHE A 315 -8.14 -16.37 1.24
C PHE A 315 -9.06 -15.58 0.30
N PHE A 316 -8.64 -15.30 -0.94
CA PHE A 316 -9.43 -14.54 -1.92
C PHE A 316 -10.47 -15.40 -2.64
N THR A 317 -10.25 -16.70 -2.78
CA THR A 317 -11.18 -17.61 -3.49
C THR A 317 -12.20 -18.25 -2.57
N SER A 318 -11.97 -18.29 -1.27
CA SER A 318 -12.89 -18.86 -0.27
C SER A 318 -14.23 -18.13 -0.29
N LYS A 319 -15.35 -18.88 -0.19
CA LYS A 319 -16.70 -18.32 -0.15
C LYS A 319 -16.93 -17.46 1.10
N GLU A 320 -16.32 -17.84 2.22
CA GLU A 320 -16.30 -17.08 3.45
C GLU A 320 -14.85 -16.71 3.77
N ALA A 321 -14.62 -15.53 4.32
CA ALA A 321 -13.28 -15.16 4.79
C ALA A 321 -12.93 -16.01 6.02
N VAL A 322 -12.49 -17.25 5.79
CA VAL A 322 -12.00 -18.14 6.84
C VAL A 322 -10.62 -17.65 7.25
N LEU A 323 -10.53 -17.02 8.43
CA LEU A 323 -9.29 -16.57 9.06
C LEU A 323 -8.89 -17.51 10.19
#